data_178fedbcd9e6e71443972d84d565f93c
#
_entry.id   178fedbcd9e6e71443972d84d565f93c
#
_cell.length_a   1.000
_cell.length_b   1.000
_cell.length_c   1.000
_cell.angle_alpha   90.00
_cell.angle_beta   90.00
_cell.angle_gamma   90.00
#
_symmetry.space_group_name_H-M   'P 1'
#
loop_
_entity.id
_entity.type
_entity.pdbx_description
1 polymer ?
#
loop_
_entity_poly.entity_id
_entity_poly.type
_entity_poly.pdbx_seq_one_letter_code
_entity_poly.pdbx_strand_id
1 'polypeptide(L)'
;QLAGQRALEAGMTLQKTLDMARAFREGDDQTPIVLMGYYNPIYSRGVDVFLRDAKEAGIDGLIVVDLPPEEDAELCIPAQAVGLNFIRLATPTTDDARLPKVLQNTSGFVYYVSITGITGAANAEGADVGPEVARIKAQTDLPVIVGFGIKTPEKSREIAGLSDGAVVGSAIVERIAAGDSVADVLGFV
;
A
#
# COMPACT_ATOMS: atom_id res chain seq x y z
N GLN A 1 0.23 -1.86 14.05
CA GLN A 1 -0.31 -0.99 15.11
C GLN A 1 0.79 -0.33 15.93
N LEU A 2 1.74 -1.09 16.51
CA LEU A 2 2.85 -0.54 17.32
C LEU A 2 3.70 0.49 16.58
N ALA A 3 4.00 0.28 15.30
CA ALA A 3 4.78 1.23 14.50
C ALA A 3 4.06 2.58 14.35
N GLY A 4 2.75 2.56 14.10
CA GLY A 4 1.93 3.76 14.02
C GLY A 4 1.85 4.50 15.36
N GLN A 5 1.69 3.76 16.47
CA GLN A 5 1.70 4.34 17.81
C GLN A 5 3.03 5.03 18.10
N ARG A 6 4.17 4.37 17.85
CA ARG A 6 5.52 4.96 18.03
C ARG A 6 5.72 6.21 17.17
N ALA A 7 5.24 6.19 15.93
CA ALA A 7 5.33 7.36 15.05
C ALA A 7 4.55 8.54 15.62
N LEU A 8 3.33 8.32 16.12
CA LEU A 8 2.51 9.37 16.75
C LEU A 8 3.15 9.89 18.04
N GLU A 9 3.66 9.01 18.89
CA GLU A 9 4.39 9.38 20.12
C GLU A 9 5.65 10.21 19.80
N ALA A 10 6.33 9.92 18.68
CA ALA A 10 7.45 10.72 18.17
C ALA A 10 7.00 12.01 17.47
N GLY A 11 5.71 12.33 17.49
CA GLY A 11 5.16 13.56 16.92
C GLY A 11 5.05 13.56 15.40
N MET A 12 4.89 12.39 14.78
CA MET A 12 4.66 12.27 13.33
C MET A 12 3.27 12.80 12.97
N THR A 13 3.17 13.49 11.85
CA THR A 13 1.93 14.06 11.32
C THR A 13 1.86 13.84 9.82
N LEU A 14 0.65 13.97 9.24
CA LEU A 14 0.47 13.93 7.79
C LEU A 14 1.37 14.95 7.06
N GLN A 15 1.50 16.17 7.61
CA GLN A 15 2.39 17.18 7.03
C GLN A 15 3.84 16.70 6.99
N LYS A 16 4.36 16.17 8.09
CA LYS A 16 5.72 15.64 8.15
C LYS A 16 5.94 14.46 7.18
N THR A 17 4.91 13.64 6.96
CA THR A 17 4.97 12.56 5.96
C THR A 17 5.14 13.13 4.55
N LEU A 18 4.39 14.17 4.20
CA LEU A 18 4.55 14.86 2.91
C LEU A 18 5.91 15.56 2.80
N ASP A 19 6.40 16.14 3.88
CA ASP A 19 7.73 16.77 3.89
C ASP A 19 8.86 15.75 3.70
N MET A 20 8.72 14.54 4.26
CA MET A 20 9.65 13.43 3.99
C MET A 20 9.64 13.01 2.52
N ALA A 21 8.46 12.95 1.90
CA ALA A 21 8.35 12.65 0.46
C ALA A 21 9.03 13.73 -0.39
N ARG A 22 8.85 15.01 -0.09
CA ARG A 22 9.56 16.10 -0.76
C ARG A 22 11.07 15.98 -0.64
N ALA A 23 11.57 15.72 0.57
CA ALA A 23 13.00 15.54 0.80
C ALA A 23 13.56 14.33 0.03
N PHE A 24 12.81 13.22 -0.05
CA PHE A 24 13.20 12.07 -0.86
C PHE A 24 13.31 12.43 -2.35
N ARG A 25 12.37 13.23 -2.86
CA ARG A 25 12.34 13.68 -4.26
C ARG A 25 13.53 14.58 -4.66
N GLU A 26 14.24 15.19 -3.72
CA GLU A 26 15.47 15.94 -4.01
C GLU A 26 16.59 15.05 -4.57
N GLY A 27 16.56 13.75 -4.24
CA GLY A 27 17.59 12.78 -4.68
C GLY A 27 17.08 11.68 -5.61
N ASP A 28 15.77 11.46 -5.68
CA ASP A 28 15.17 10.37 -6.46
C ASP A 28 13.78 10.78 -6.98
N ASP A 29 13.68 10.98 -8.28
CA ASP A 29 12.44 11.31 -8.99
C ASP A 29 11.83 10.11 -9.74
N GLN A 30 12.43 8.91 -9.65
CA GLN A 30 12.03 7.71 -10.39
C GLN A 30 11.30 6.69 -9.51
N THR A 31 11.73 6.49 -8.27
CA THR A 31 11.11 5.48 -7.37
C THR A 31 9.70 5.91 -6.98
N PRO A 32 8.65 5.12 -7.27
CA PRO A 32 7.29 5.48 -6.92
C PRO A 32 7.08 5.57 -5.40
N ILE A 33 6.34 6.60 -4.96
CA ILE A 33 5.91 6.76 -3.57
C ILE A 33 4.39 6.62 -3.50
N VAL A 34 3.92 5.64 -2.74
CA VAL A 34 2.50 5.41 -2.47
C VAL A 34 2.23 5.63 -0.99
N LEU A 35 1.30 6.51 -0.66
CA LEU A 35 0.86 6.71 0.72
C LEU A 35 -0.24 5.71 1.06
N MET A 36 -0.08 5.02 2.19
CA MET A 36 -1.09 4.11 2.72
C MET A 36 -1.62 4.61 4.06
N GLY A 37 -2.94 4.68 4.20
CA GLY A 37 -3.56 5.15 5.42
C GLY A 37 -5.08 5.05 5.44
N TYR A 38 -5.69 5.89 6.26
CA TYR A 38 -7.13 5.97 6.47
C TYR A 38 -7.68 7.27 5.89
N TYR A 39 -8.99 7.27 5.58
CA TYR A 39 -9.65 8.43 4.97
C TYR A 39 -9.79 9.61 5.92
N ASN A 40 -10.04 9.37 7.21
CA ASN A 40 -10.32 10.44 8.17
C ASN A 40 -9.24 11.55 8.25
N PRO A 41 -7.92 11.27 8.27
CA PRO A 41 -6.89 12.32 8.23
C PRO A 41 -6.93 13.16 6.94
N ILE A 42 -7.28 12.54 5.81
CA ILE A 42 -7.42 13.22 4.52
C ILE A 42 -8.65 14.13 4.55
N TYR A 43 -9.79 13.59 4.99
CA TYR A 43 -11.04 14.33 5.13
C TYR A 43 -10.89 15.54 6.06
N SER A 44 -10.24 15.35 7.21
CA SER A 44 -10.03 16.41 8.19
C SER A 44 -9.15 17.56 7.68
N ARG A 45 -8.20 17.26 6.76
CA ARG A 45 -7.38 18.26 6.09
C ARG A 45 -8.15 18.99 4.98
N GLY A 46 -9.16 18.35 4.43
CA GLY A 46 -9.85 18.71 3.19
C GLY A 46 -9.24 18.00 2.00
N VAL A 47 -10.08 17.26 1.26
CA VAL A 47 -9.66 16.39 0.15
C VAL A 47 -8.85 17.16 -0.89
N ASP A 48 -9.36 18.29 -1.40
CA ASP A 48 -8.69 19.09 -2.44
C ASP A 48 -7.32 19.61 -1.97
N VAL A 49 -7.23 20.04 -0.70
CA VAL A 49 -5.99 20.51 -0.10
C VAL A 49 -4.98 19.38 -0.01
N PHE A 50 -5.42 18.23 0.49
CA PHE A 50 -4.56 17.06 0.60
C PHE A 50 -4.04 16.58 -0.77
N LEU A 51 -4.91 16.48 -1.76
CA LEU A 51 -4.54 16.00 -3.11
C LEU A 51 -3.53 16.93 -3.79
N ARG A 52 -3.73 18.24 -3.69
CA ARG A 52 -2.77 19.23 -4.17
C ARG A 52 -1.42 19.04 -3.46
N ASP A 53 -1.42 19.03 -2.12
CA ASP A 53 -0.20 18.94 -1.31
C ASP A 53 0.55 17.61 -1.53
N ALA A 54 -0.18 16.51 -1.72
CA ALA A 54 0.38 15.20 -2.04
C ALA A 54 1.03 15.20 -3.44
N LYS A 55 0.35 15.76 -4.43
CA LYS A 55 0.91 15.88 -5.79
C LYS A 55 2.16 16.75 -5.81
N GLU A 56 2.14 17.90 -5.14
CA GLU A 56 3.30 18.78 -5.00
C GLU A 56 4.45 18.14 -4.22
N ALA A 57 4.16 17.21 -3.31
CA ALA A 57 5.16 16.45 -2.58
C ALA A 57 5.79 15.32 -3.41
N GLY A 58 5.30 15.07 -4.63
CA GLY A 58 5.78 14.00 -5.49
C GLY A 58 5.25 12.61 -5.15
N ILE A 59 4.05 12.54 -4.57
CA ILE A 59 3.34 11.27 -4.35
C ILE A 59 2.78 10.77 -5.71
N ASP A 60 2.86 9.47 -5.94
CA ASP A 60 2.41 8.81 -7.17
C ASP A 60 1.06 8.10 -7.01
N GLY A 61 0.72 7.72 -5.78
CA GLY A 61 -0.53 7.01 -5.54
C GLY A 61 -0.94 6.92 -4.07
N LEU A 62 -2.16 6.45 -3.87
CA LEU A 62 -2.81 6.32 -2.58
C LEU A 62 -3.38 4.91 -2.39
N ILE A 63 -3.24 4.37 -1.18
CA ILE A 63 -3.99 3.22 -0.66
C ILE A 63 -4.78 3.71 0.55
N VAL A 64 -6.10 3.79 0.43
CA VAL A 64 -6.99 4.19 1.54
C VAL A 64 -7.85 2.99 1.93
N VAL A 65 -7.53 2.41 3.09
CA VAL A 65 -7.99 1.07 3.47
C VAL A 65 -9.46 1.01 3.90
N ASP A 66 -10.03 2.14 4.29
CA ASP A 66 -11.40 2.28 4.83
C ASP A 66 -12.36 3.03 3.90
N LEU A 67 -11.94 3.34 2.65
CA LEU A 67 -12.82 3.96 1.66
C LEU A 67 -13.24 2.92 0.60
N PRO A 68 -14.50 2.44 0.63
CA PRO A 68 -14.98 1.45 -0.31
C PRO A 68 -15.23 2.03 -1.71
N PRO A 69 -15.32 1.20 -2.77
CA PRO A 69 -15.58 1.66 -4.13
C PRO A 69 -16.88 2.43 -4.31
N GLU A 70 -17.85 2.23 -3.45
CA GLU A 70 -19.13 2.94 -3.45
C GLU A 70 -18.97 4.45 -3.17
N GLU A 71 -17.87 4.83 -2.50
CA GLU A 71 -17.54 6.20 -2.12
C GLU A 71 -16.43 6.80 -2.98
N ASP A 72 -16.25 6.30 -4.21
CA ASP A 72 -15.22 6.77 -5.14
C ASP A 72 -15.26 8.28 -5.40
N ALA A 73 -16.44 8.88 -5.38
CA ALA A 73 -16.62 10.31 -5.57
C ALA A 73 -15.95 11.15 -4.46
N GLU A 74 -15.76 10.60 -3.27
CA GLU A 74 -15.17 11.31 -2.14
C GLU A 74 -13.67 11.56 -2.31
N LEU A 75 -12.93 10.60 -2.89
CA LEU A 75 -11.48 10.70 -2.99
C LEU A 75 -10.88 10.04 -4.24
N CYS A 76 -11.35 8.86 -4.65
CA CYS A 76 -10.73 8.11 -5.75
C CYS A 76 -10.77 8.90 -7.06
N ILE A 77 -11.95 9.38 -7.46
CA ILE A 77 -12.13 10.16 -8.68
C ILE A 77 -11.37 11.49 -8.62
N PRO A 78 -11.45 12.28 -7.54
CA PRO A 78 -10.63 13.49 -7.39
C PRO A 78 -9.12 13.21 -7.44
N ALA A 79 -8.63 12.12 -6.81
CA ALA A 79 -7.22 11.76 -6.84
C ALA A 79 -6.73 11.48 -8.27
N GLN A 80 -7.48 10.72 -9.04
CA GLN A 80 -7.15 10.44 -10.44
C GLN A 80 -7.19 11.70 -11.31
N ALA A 81 -8.11 12.61 -11.04
CA ALA A 81 -8.21 13.88 -11.78
C ALA A 81 -6.95 14.75 -11.62
N VAL A 82 -6.23 14.65 -10.50
CA VAL A 82 -4.94 15.33 -10.29
C VAL A 82 -3.73 14.45 -10.65
N GLY A 83 -3.95 13.26 -11.23
CA GLY A 83 -2.90 12.35 -11.70
C GLY A 83 -2.23 11.56 -10.56
N LEU A 84 -2.96 11.25 -9.49
CA LEU A 84 -2.57 10.27 -8.48
C LEU A 84 -3.25 8.92 -8.76
N ASN A 85 -2.50 7.83 -8.69
CA ASN A 85 -3.08 6.50 -8.75
C ASN A 85 -3.87 6.19 -7.48
N PHE A 86 -4.95 5.42 -7.64
CA PHE A 86 -5.74 4.94 -6.51
C PHE A 86 -5.70 3.42 -6.48
N ILE A 87 -4.86 2.88 -5.61
CA ILE A 87 -4.59 1.45 -5.46
C ILE A 87 -5.63 0.86 -4.52
N ARG A 88 -6.28 -0.22 -4.93
CA ARG A 88 -7.25 -0.91 -4.08
C ARG A 88 -6.75 -2.25 -3.60
N LEU A 89 -7.30 -2.63 -2.45
CA LEU A 89 -7.03 -3.90 -1.80
C LEU A 89 -8.04 -4.94 -2.28
N ALA A 90 -7.53 -6.09 -2.71
CA ALA A 90 -8.31 -7.32 -2.85
C ALA A 90 -7.86 -8.31 -1.77
N THR A 91 -8.78 -9.13 -1.29
CA THR A 91 -8.55 -10.08 -0.19
C THR A 91 -9.18 -11.44 -0.54
N PRO A 92 -8.89 -12.52 0.18
CA PRO A 92 -9.58 -13.79 0.00
C PRO A 92 -11.11 -13.71 0.13
N THR A 93 -11.63 -12.68 0.79
CA THR A 93 -13.07 -12.44 0.92
C THR A 93 -13.65 -11.59 -0.23
N THR A 94 -12.81 -11.10 -1.15
CA THR A 94 -13.24 -10.42 -2.37
C THR A 94 -13.67 -11.47 -3.40
N ASP A 95 -14.95 -11.82 -3.40
CA ASP A 95 -15.51 -12.81 -4.30
C ASP A 95 -15.64 -12.30 -5.76
N ASP A 96 -16.09 -13.16 -6.68
CA ASP A 96 -16.22 -12.84 -8.10
C ASP A 96 -17.30 -11.77 -8.38
N ALA A 97 -18.28 -11.63 -7.50
CA ALA A 97 -19.29 -10.59 -7.60
C ALA A 97 -18.74 -9.22 -7.16
N ARG A 98 -17.85 -9.21 -6.16
CA ARG A 98 -17.25 -8.00 -5.60
C ARG A 98 -16.04 -7.50 -6.41
N LEU A 99 -15.27 -8.41 -7.00
CA LEU A 99 -14.01 -8.08 -7.67
C LEU A 99 -14.16 -7.03 -8.79
N PRO A 100 -15.15 -7.10 -9.70
CA PRO A 100 -15.35 -6.06 -10.72
C PRO A 100 -15.58 -4.67 -10.12
N LYS A 101 -16.25 -4.59 -8.97
CA LYS A 101 -16.51 -3.34 -8.27
C LYS A 101 -15.23 -2.77 -7.65
N VAL A 102 -14.39 -3.61 -7.06
CA VAL A 102 -13.08 -3.23 -6.55
C VAL A 102 -12.18 -2.71 -7.68
N LEU A 103 -12.21 -3.35 -8.84
CA LEU A 103 -11.36 -2.99 -9.98
C LEU A 103 -11.83 -1.75 -10.75
N GLN A 104 -13.09 -1.34 -10.63
CA GLN A 104 -13.75 -0.34 -11.49
C GLN A 104 -12.95 0.96 -11.68
N ASN A 105 -12.42 1.54 -10.61
CA ASN A 105 -11.63 2.78 -10.64
C ASN A 105 -10.24 2.57 -10.01
N THR A 106 -9.77 1.32 -9.96
CA THR A 106 -8.41 1.03 -9.51
C THR A 106 -7.40 1.46 -10.57
N SER A 107 -6.30 2.06 -10.16
CA SER A 107 -5.20 2.44 -11.04
C SER A 107 -3.84 2.19 -10.36
N GLY A 108 -2.77 2.17 -11.17
CA GLY A 108 -1.43 1.81 -10.71
C GLY A 108 -1.26 0.30 -10.59
N PHE A 109 -1.79 -0.31 -9.56
CA PHE A 109 -1.77 -1.76 -9.35
C PHE A 109 -2.92 -2.21 -8.44
N VAL A 110 -3.15 -3.52 -8.36
CA VAL A 110 -4.04 -4.14 -7.38
C VAL A 110 -3.18 -4.71 -6.25
N TYR A 111 -3.48 -4.37 -5.00
CA TYR A 111 -2.79 -4.93 -3.85
C TYR A 111 -3.59 -6.11 -3.28
N TYR A 112 -3.14 -7.33 -3.56
CA TYR A 112 -3.74 -8.53 -2.98
C TYR A 112 -3.15 -8.81 -1.59
N VAL A 113 -4.00 -8.73 -0.58
CA VAL A 113 -3.65 -9.04 0.82
C VAL A 113 -4.01 -10.50 1.07
N SER A 114 -3.02 -11.39 1.06
CA SER A 114 -3.20 -12.84 1.07
C SER A 114 -3.74 -13.44 2.37
N ILE A 115 -3.89 -12.63 3.41
CA ILE A 115 -4.38 -13.08 4.73
C ILE A 115 -5.42 -12.10 5.27
N THR A 116 -6.52 -12.64 5.76
CA THR A 116 -7.51 -11.90 6.55
C THR A 116 -7.09 -11.90 8.03
N GLY A 117 -6.70 -10.75 8.56
CA GLY A 117 -6.29 -10.60 9.95
C GLY A 117 -5.55 -9.29 10.24
N ILE A 118 -5.04 -9.15 11.44
CA ILE A 118 -4.23 -7.99 11.83
C ILE A 118 -2.80 -8.14 11.34
N THR A 119 -2.22 -7.04 10.85
CA THR A 119 -0.81 -6.96 10.44
C THR A 119 0.11 -7.45 11.56
N GLY A 120 0.97 -8.42 11.26
CA GLY A 120 1.91 -9.00 12.22
C GLY A 120 1.44 -10.28 12.93
N ALA A 121 0.24 -10.82 12.61
CA ALA A 121 -0.17 -12.14 13.08
C ALA A 121 0.70 -13.24 12.45
N ALA A 122 1.16 -14.17 13.29
CA ALA A 122 1.94 -15.31 12.85
C ALA A 122 1.06 -16.33 12.13
N ASN A 123 1.63 -16.93 11.06
CA ASN A 123 1.17 -18.11 10.34
C ASN A 123 -0.08 -17.96 9.46
N ALA A 124 0.18 -17.66 8.20
CA ALA A 124 -0.63 -18.15 7.12
C ALA A 124 0.20 -19.18 6.33
N GLU A 125 0.30 -20.34 6.87
CA GLU A 125 0.58 -21.52 6.05
C GLU A 125 -0.68 -21.77 5.22
N GLY A 126 -0.58 -21.68 3.89
CA GLY A 126 -1.49 -22.35 3.00
C GLY A 126 -2.53 -21.57 2.23
N ALA A 127 -2.54 -20.24 2.18
CA ALA A 127 -3.30 -19.62 1.10
C ALA A 127 -2.52 -19.79 -0.21
N ASP A 128 -3.03 -20.60 -1.13
CA ASP A 128 -2.47 -20.71 -2.48
C ASP A 128 -2.70 -19.39 -3.21
N VAL A 129 -1.65 -18.56 -3.21
CA VAL A 129 -1.67 -17.21 -3.78
C VAL A 129 -1.84 -17.24 -5.30
N GLY A 130 -1.30 -18.30 -5.95
CA GLY A 130 -1.29 -18.41 -7.40
C GLY A 130 -2.68 -18.36 -8.05
N PRO A 131 -3.66 -19.20 -7.65
CA PRO A 131 -5.01 -19.18 -8.17
C PRO A 131 -5.71 -17.84 -7.98
N GLU A 132 -5.53 -17.19 -6.82
CA GLU A 132 -6.14 -15.91 -6.53
C GLU A 132 -5.56 -14.78 -7.41
N VAL A 133 -4.25 -14.75 -7.57
CA VAL A 133 -3.59 -13.81 -8.50
C VAL A 133 -4.06 -14.04 -9.92
N ALA A 134 -4.14 -15.30 -10.38
CA ALA A 134 -4.64 -15.63 -11.70
C ALA A 134 -6.10 -15.19 -11.89
N ARG A 135 -6.95 -15.37 -10.88
CA ARG A 135 -8.35 -14.94 -10.88
C ARG A 135 -8.48 -13.42 -11.01
N ILE A 136 -7.66 -12.66 -10.30
CA ILE A 136 -7.65 -11.20 -10.39
C ILE A 136 -7.14 -10.76 -11.77
N LYS A 137 -6.01 -11.31 -12.23
CA LYS A 137 -5.41 -10.99 -13.54
C LYS A 137 -6.30 -11.34 -14.73
N ALA A 138 -7.23 -12.28 -14.58
CA ALA A 138 -8.24 -12.56 -15.60
C ALA A 138 -9.26 -11.42 -15.78
N GLN A 139 -9.33 -10.45 -14.87
CA GLN A 139 -10.29 -9.34 -14.89
C GLN A 139 -9.63 -7.95 -15.00
N THR A 140 -8.31 -7.86 -15.05
CA THR A 140 -7.59 -6.57 -15.17
C THR A 140 -6.21 -6.76 -15.79
N ASP A 141 -5.77 -5.75 -16.54
CA ASP A 141 -4.39 -5.65 -17.06
C ASP A 141 -3.43 -4.97 -16.06
N LEU A 142 -3.94 -4.51 -14.90
CA LEU A 142 -3.12 -3.91 -13.88
C LEU A 142 -2.18 -4.94 -13.25
N PRO A 143 -0.95 -4.55 -12.86
CA PRO A 143 -0.10 -5.40 -12.04
C PRO A 143 -0.80 -5.82 -10.74
N VAL A 144 -0.61 -7.07 -10.33
CA VAL A 144 -1.12 -7.60 -9.06
C VAL A 144 0.06 -7.84 -8.13
N ILE A 145 0.13 -7.05 -7.08
CA ILE A 145 1.18 -7.09 -6.08
C ILE A 145 0.65 -7.80 -4.83
N VAL A 146 1.41 -8.74 -4.30
CA VAL A 146 0.98 -9.54 -3.14
C VAL A 146 1.71 -9.12 -1.88
N GLY A 147 0.97 -8.94 -0.83
CA GLY A 147 1.52 -8.63 0.48
C GLY A 147 0.87 -9.45 1.58
N PHE A 148 1.54 -9.44 2.69
CA PHE A 148 1.21 -10.05 3.96
C PHE A 148 2.04 -11.31 4.29
N GLY A 149 2.66 -11.29 5.49
CA GLY A 149 3.41 -12.42 6.03
C GLY A 149 4.78 -12.68 5.39
N ILE A 150 5.22 -11.83 4.46
CA ILE A 150 6.53 -11.98 3.81
C ILE A 150 7.62 -11.46 4.76
N LYS A 151 8.47 -12.39 5.25
CA LYS A 151 9.51 -12.08 6.25
C LYS A 151 10.92 -12.44 5.78
N THR A 152 11.07 -13.19 4.71
CA THR A 152 12.38 -13.63 4.21
C THR A 152 12.53 -13.38 2.71
N PRO A 153 13.76 -13.22 2.22
CA PRO A 153 14.04 -13.07 0.79
C PRO A 153 13.51 -14.25 -0.06
N GLU A 154 13.57 -15.49 0.47
CA GLU A 154 13.08 -16.69 -0.21
C GLU A 154 11.57 -16.61 -0.43
N LYS A 155 10.82 -16.22 0.62
CA LYS A 155 9.37 -16.08 0.52
C LYS A 155 8.99 -14.92 -0.40
N SER A 156 9.74 -13.83 -0.38
CA SER A 156 9.55 -12.71 -1.31
C SER A 156 9.73 -13.16 -2.76
N ARG A 157 10.80 -13.94 -3.04
CA ARG A 157 11.07 -14.48 -4.37
C ARG A 157 10.01 -15.47 -4.84
N GLU A 158 9.53 -16.34 -3.94
CA GLU A 158 8.43 -17.27 -4.23
C GLU A 158 7.17 -16.51 -4.65
N ILE A 159 6.76 -15.52 -3.86
CA ILE A 159 5.55 -14.70 -4.13
C ILE A 159 5.71 -13.88 -5.41
N ALA A 160 6.87 -13.26 -5.62
CA ALA A 160 7.16 -12.52 -6.85
C ALA A 160 7.16 -13.41 -8.11
N GLY A 161 7.40 -14.71 -7.96
CA GLY A 161 7.26 -15.70 -9.05
C GLY A 161 5.80 -16.03 -9.42
N LEU A 162 4.85 -15.73 -8.54
CA LEU A 162 3.42 -15.99 -8.72
C LEU A 162 2.61 -14.73 -9.03
N SER A 163 3.22 -13.54 -8.91
CA SER A 163 2.57 -12.23 -9.03
C SER A 163 3.49 -11.25 -9.76
N ASP A 164 3.10 -10.00 -9.88
CA ASP A 164 3.94 -8.95 -10.47
C ASP A 164 4.86 -8.29 -9.44
N GLY A 165 4.74 -8.65 -8.17
CA GLY A 165 5.62 -8.17 -7.11
C GLY A 165 5.18 -8.57 -5.71
N ALA A 166 6.05 -8.34 -4.73
CA ALA A 166 5.83 -8.68 -3.33
C ALA A 166 5.97 -7.44 -2.43
N VAL A 167 5.12 -7.33 -1.42
CA VAL A 167 5.18 -6.24 -0.42
C VAL A 167 5.75 -6.78 0.88
N VAL A 168 6.86 -6.21 1.31
CA VAL A 168 7.52 -6.53 2.58
C VAL A 168 7.35 -5.34 3.53
N GLY A 169 6.63 -5.52 4.61
CA GLY A 169 6.35 -4.47 5.59
C GLY A 169 6.87 -4.81 6.97
N SER A 170 6.22 -5.75 7.66
CA SER A 170 6.50 -6.06 9.08
C SER A 170 7.97 -6.42 9.33
N ALA A 171 8.62 -7.16 8.43
CA ALA A 171 10.02 -7.53 8.59
C ALA A 171 10.95 -6.31 8.62
N ILE A 172 10.71 -5.32 7.75
CA ILE A 172 11.47 -4.06 7.72
C ILE A 172 11.21 -3.27 9.01
N VAL A 173 9.95 -3.12 9.40
CA VAL A 173 9.56 -2.38 10.62
C VAL A 173 10.10 -3.05 11.88
N GLU A 174 10.14 -4.38 11.95
CA GLU A 174 10.72 -5.14 13.06
C GLU A 174 12.23 -4.88 13.20
N ARG A 175 12.97 -4.82 12.09
CA ARG A 175 14.41 -4.49 12.08
C ARG A 175 14.68 -3.06 12.55
N ILE A 176 13.91 -2.09 12.05
CA ILE A 176 14.00 -0.70 12.52
C ILE A 176 13.70 -0.62 14.02
N ALA A 177 12.72 -1.34 14.51
CA ALA A 177 12.36 -1.38 15.94
C ALA A 177 13.43 -2.06 16.81
N ALA A 178 14.18 -2.99 16.24
CA ALA A 178 15.32 -3.64 16.91
C ALA A 178 16.58 -2.74 16.98
N GLY A 179 16.58 -1.61 16.26
CA GLY A 179 17.69 -0.67 16.24
C GLY A 179 18.74 -0.97 15.18
N ASP A 180 18.39 -1.76 14.16
CA ASP A 180 19.26 -1.99 13.01
C ASP A 180 19.64 -0.66 12.34
N SER A 181 20.87 -0.56 11.85
CA SER A 181 21.28 0.62 11.10
C SER A 181 20.57 0.73 9.76
N VAL A 182 20.54 1.93 9.18
CA VAL A 182 19.98 2.14 7.83
C VAL A 182 20.65 1.22 6.80
N ALA A 183 21.97 1.02 6.91
CA ALA A 183 22.72 0.14 6.01
C ALA A 183 22.27 -1.33 6.14
N ASP A 184 22.02 -1.81 7.37
CA ASP A 184 21.54 -3.18 7.61
C ASP A 184 20.13 -3.39 7.09
N VAL A 185 19.25 -2.39 7.25
CA VAL A 185 17.88 -2.44 6.72
C VAL A 185 17.90 -2.42 5.19
N LEU A 186 18.70 -1.55 4.56
CA LEU A 186 18.84 -1.49 3.10
C LEU A 186 19.48 -2.77 2.54
N GLY A 187 20.42 -3.38 3.26
CA GLY A 187 21.02 -4.65 2.86
C GLY A 187 20.08 -5.86 2.96
N PHE A 188 18.97 -5.72 3.70
CA PHE A 188 17.91 -6.73 3.79
C PHE A 188 16.91 -6.65 2.62
N VAL A 189 16.69 -5.46 2.07
CA VAL A 189 15.78 -5.20 0.94
C VAL A 189 16.47 -5.54 -0.38
#